data_c50162af909d63fe51a17d8f22f04da8
#
_entry.id   c50162af909d63fe51a17d8f22f04da8
#
_cell.length_a   1.000
_cell.length_b   1.000
_cell.length_c   1.000
_cell.angle_alpha   90.00
_cell.angle_beta   90.00
_cell.angle_gamma   90.00
#
_symmetry.space_group_name_H-M   'P 1'
#
loop_
_entity.id
_entity.type
_entity.pdbx_description
1 polymer ?
#
loop_
_entity_poly.entity_id
_entity_poly.type
_entity_poly.pdbx_seq_one_letter_code
_entity_poly.pdbx_strand_id
1 'polypeptide(L)'
;QHDARVVPALLALLQSGQADFVVGSRYVEREGFQSSATRRLGSRWFRLLLRLACGQQVSDPTSGLWAANRRAAVLLAAEYASDYPEVDALVLLARSGCRIVEVPTVMRERAAGTSSINAPRALYYMLKVTVALGIGSLRPRALGRF
;
A
#
# COMPACT_ATOMS: atom_id res chain seq x y z
N GLN A 1 14.00 -3.37 -7.39
CA GLN A 1 13.56 -4.69 -6.92
C GLN A 1 13.72 -4.75 -5.40
N HIS A 2 12.74 -5.33 -4.71
CA HIS A 2 12.78 -5.44 -3.26
C HIS A 2 13.81 -6.50 -2.82
N ASP A 3 14.45 -6.27 -1.67
CA ASP A 3 15.36 -7.23 -1.07
C ASP A 3 14.58 -8.33 -0.34
N ALA A 4 14.73 -9.57 -0.76
CA ALA A 4 14.01 -10.71 -0.18
C ALA A 4 14.37 -10.97 1.29
N ARG A 5 15.51 -10.44 1.78
CA ARG A 5 15.94 -10.58 3.18
C ARG A 5 14.99 -9.95 4.19
N VAL A 6 14.09 -9.07 3.74
CA VAL A 6 13.07 -8.46 4.60
C VAL A 6 11.89 -9.39 4.89
N VAL A 7 11.66 -10.43 4.07
CA VAL A 7 10.51 -11.34 4.19
C VAL A 7 10.36 -11.95 5.59
N PRO A 8 11.42 -12.45 6.26
CA PRO A 8 11.28 -12.96 7.62
C PRO A 8 10.73 -11.93 8.61
N ALA A 9 11.12 -10.65 8.49
CA ALA A 9 10.60 -9.59 9.37
C ALA A 9 9.12 -9.31 9.11
N LEU A 10 8.67 -9.34 7.84
CA LEU A 10 7.24 -9.22 7.52
C LEU A 10 6.43 -10.36 8.15
N LEU A 11 6.91 -11.59 8.04
CA LEU A 11 6.23 -12.77 8.58
C LEU A 11 6.22 -12.79 10.10
N ALA A 12 7.29 -12.38 10.76
CA ALA A 12 7.36 -12.32 12.23
C ALA A 12 6.28 -11.40 12.81
N LEU A 13 6.02 -10.23 12.21
CA LEU A 13 4.95 -9.32 12.64
C LEU A 13 3.55 -9.90 12.48
N LEU A 14 3.32 -10.67 11.43
CA LEU A 14 2.05 -11.37 11.23
C LEU A 14 1.87 -12.52 12.23
N GLN A 15 2.92 -13.32 12.45
CA GLN A 15 2.90 -14.48 13.35
C GLN A 15 2.74 -14.07 14.82
N SER A 16 3.35 -12.96 15.23
CA SER A 16 3.20 -12.42 16.58
C SER A 16 1.84 -11.77 16.83
N GLY A 17 0.99 -11.67 15.79
CA GLY A 17 -0.30 -10.99 15.88
C GLY A 17 -0.20 -9.47 16.05
N GLN A 18 0.96 -8.87 15.82
CA GLN A 18 1.13 -7.40 15.90
C GLN A 18 0.53 -6.67 14.71
N ALA A 19 0.43 -7.34 13.55
CA ALA A 19 -0.14 -6.79 12.32
C ALA A 19 -1.08 -7.79 11.65
N ASP A 20 -2.02 -7.29 10.88
CA ASP A 20 -2.85 -8.06 9.95
C ASP A 20 -2.32 -7.95 8.52
N PHE A 21 -1.67 -6.82 8.22
CA PHE A 21 -1.06 -6.52 6.93
C PHE A 21 0.26 -5.76 7.15
N VAL A 22 1.32 -6.19 6.50
CA VAL A 22 2.66 -5.58 6.62
C VAL A 22 3.14 -5.14 5.26
N VAL A 23 3.56 -3.89 5.16
CA VAL A 23 4.07 -3.26 3.93
C VAL A 23 5.58 -3.07 4.03
N GLY A 24 6.32 -3.54 3.05
CA GLY A 24 7.74 -3.21 2.90
C GLY A 24 7.90 -1.81 2.32
N SER A 25 8.30 -0.86 3.17
CA SER A 25 8.35 0.57 2.83
C SER A 25 9.77 1.02 2.45
N ARG A 26 9.86 1.79 1.37
CA ARG A 26 11.10 2.43 0.87
C ARG A 26 11.41 3.73 1.61
N TYR A 27 10.45 4.24 2.37
CA TYR A 27 10.52 5.60 2.90
C TYR A 27 10.66 5.66 4.43
N VAL A 28 10.62 4.52 5.12
CA VAL A 28 10.83 4.48 6.59
C VAL A 28 12.26 4.86 6.92
N GLU A 29 13.25 4.17 6.37
CA GLU A 29 14.68 4.45 6.62
C GLU A 29 15.35 5.20 5.46
N ARG A 30 14.70 5.29 4.30
CA ARG A 30 15.18 5.98 3.09
C ARG A 30 16.53 5.46 2.57
N GLU A 31 16.84 4.22 2.82
CA GLU A 31 18.03 3.57 2.30
C GLU A 31 17.83 3.04 0.88
N GLY A 32 18.94 3.00 0.10
CA GLY A 32 18.96 2.45 -1.25
C GLY A 32 18.41 3.38 -2.32
N PHE A 33 17.96 2.78 -3.44
CA PHE A 33 17.48 3.51 -4.62
C PHE A 33 16.19 4.28 -4.31
N GLN A 34 16.28 5.60 -4.37
CA GLN A 34 15.12 6.48 -4.23
C GLN A 34 14.42 6.65 -5.58
N SER A 35 13.14 6.42 -5.61
CA SER A 35 12.32 6.56 -6.82
C SER A 35 12.32 8.00 -7.37
N SER A 36 11.92 8.16 -8.66
CA SER A 36 11.85 9.47 -9.32
C SER A 36 11.01 10.50 -8.55
N ALA A 37 11.25 11.80 -8.80
CA ALA A 37 10.52 12.90 -8.15
C ALA A 37 9.00 12.78 -8.35
N THR A 38 8.55 12.38 -9.54
CA THR A 38 7.14 12.16 -9.87
C THR A 38 6.51 11.03 -9.03
N ARG A 39 7.23 9.94 -8.82
CA ARG A 39 6.75 8.84 -7.94
C ARG A 39 6.69 9.26 -6.47
N ARG A 40 7.66 10.06 -6.00
CA ARG A 40 7.63 10.59 -4.65
C ARG A 40 6.44 11.53 -4.43
N LEU A 41 6.12 12.36 -5.43
CA LEU A 41 4.93 13.22 -5.38
C LEU A 41 3.64 12.39 -5.32
N GLY A 42 3.50 11.36 -6.16
CA GLY A 42 2.38 10.43 -6.13
C GLY A 42 2.23 9.72 -4.77
N SER A 43 3.33 9.22 -4.20
CA SER A 43 3.30 8.60 -2.88
C SER A 43 2.88 9.58 -1.78
N ARG A 44 3.33 10.85 -1.84
CA ARG A 44 2.89 11.89 -0.90
C ARG A 44 1.40 12.18 -1.01
N TRP A 45 0.90 12.24 -2.24
CA TRP A 45 -0.53 12.42 -2.52
C TRP A 45 -1.37 11.29 -1.93
N PHE A 46 -1.04 10.04 -2.23
CA PHE A 46 -1.75 8.88 -1.70
C PHE A 46 -1.66 8.75 -0.18
N ARG A 47 -0.53 9.12 0.42
CA ARG A 47 -0.38 9.21 1.88
C ARG A 47 -1.38 10.20 2.48
N LEU A 48 -1.52 11.39 1.89
CA LEU A 48 -2.50 12.38 2.33
C LEU A 48 -3.92 11.84 2.20
N LEU A 49 -4.27 11.23 1.07
CA LEU A 49 -5.58 10.64 0.85
C LEU A 49 -5.91 9.53 1.85
N LEU A 50 -4.98 8.61 2.11
CA LEU A 50 -5.16 7.54 3.10
C LEU A 50 -5.38 8.11 4.50
N ARG A 51 -4.61 9.12 4.88
CA ARG A 51 -4.77 9.79 6.16
C ARG A 51 -6.15 10.43 6.30
N LEU A 52 -6.64 11.12 5.27
CA LEU A 52 -7.94 11.77 5.27
C LEU A 52 -9.10 10.76 5.20
N ALA A 53 -8.98 9.71 4.38
CA ALA A 53 -10.06 8.75 4.14
C ALA A 53 -10.25 7.72 5.27
N CYS A 54 -9.18 7.30 5.92
CA CYS A 54 -9.22 6.21 6.91
C CYS A 54 -8.28 6.39 8.11
N GLY A 55 -7.64 7.55 8.27
CA GLY A 55 -6.76 7.84 9.41
C GLY A 55 -5.43 7.09 9.40
N GLN A 56 -5.14 6.29 8.36
CA GLN A 56 -3.92 5.49 8.30
C GLN A 56 -2.70 6.33 7.88
N GLN A 57 -1.59 6.11 8.56
CA GLN A 57 -0.31 6.72 8.23
C GLN A 57 0.60 5.65 7.61
N VAL A 58 0.50 5.49 6.29
CA VAL A 58 1.40 4.62 5.53
C VAL A 58 2.35 5.48 4.71
N SER A 59 3.66 5.29 4.91
CA SER A 59 4.70 6.11 4.25
C SER A 59 4.92 5.71 2.79
N ASP A 60 4.65 4.44 2.44
CA ASP A 60 4.77 3.91 1.08
C ASP A 60 3.52 3.19 0.58
N PRO A 61 2.44 3.93 0.29
CA PRO A 61 1.17 3.34 -0.15
C PRO A 61 1.21 2.69 -1.53
N THR A 62 2.31 2.86 -2.26
CA THR A 62 2.53 2.30 -3.61
C THR A 62 3.56 1.17 -3.61
N SER A 63 3.87 0.61 -2.45
CA SER A 63 4.76 -0.54 -2.37
C SER A 63 4.07 -1.81 -2.86
N GLY A 64 4.71 -2.51 -3.79
CA GLY A 64 4.27 -3.83 -4.24
C GLY A 64 4.81 -4.99 -3.38
N LEU A 65 5.51 -4.70 -2.28
CA LEU A 65 5.96 -5.72 -1.34
C LEU A 65 5.12 -5.66 -0.07
N TRP A 66 4.34 -6.70 0.18
CA TRP A 66 3.52 -6.81 1.37
C TRP A 66 3.27 -8.27 1.76
N ALA A 67 2.87 -8.45 2.99
CA ALA A 67 2.41 -9.74 3.52
C ALA A 67 1.11 -9.55 4.29
N ALA A 68 0.25 -10.55 4.26
CA ALA A 68 -1.08 -10.52 4.87
C ALA A 68 -1.30 -11.76 5.73
N ASN A 69 -1.99 -11.61 6.87
CA ASN A 69 -2.52 -12.74 7.58
C ASN A 69 -3.80 -13.25 6.90
N ARG A 70 -4.38 -14.35 7.41
CA ARG A 70 -5.59 -14.96 6.83
C ARG A 70 -6.76 -13.98 6.76
N ARG A 71 -6.97 -13.15 7.80
CA ARG A 71 -8.07 -12.18 7.84
C ARG A 71 -7.94 -11.16 6.71
N ALA A 72 -6.78 -10.54 6.57
CA ALA A 72 -6.51 -9.58 5.51
C ALA A 72 -6.58 -10.23 4.11
N ALA A 73 -6.05 -11.45 3.96
CA ALA A 73 -6.08 -12.18 2.71
C ALA A 73 -7.52 -12.50 2.24
N VAL A 74 -8.41 -12.89 3.14
CA VAL A 74 -9.84 -13.15 2.83
C VAL A 74 -10.54 -11.87 2.36
N LEU A 75 -10.31 -10.74 3.05
CA LEU A 75 -10.87 -9.45 2.64
C LEU A 75 -10.39 -9.03 1.25
N LEU A 76 -9.09 -9.17 1.00
CA LEU A 76 -8.52 -8.87 -0.31
C LEU A 76 -9.06 -9.79 -1.40
N ALA A 77 -9.23 -11.08 -1.13
CA ALA A 77 -9.77 -12.02 -2.10
C ALA A 77 -11.22 -11.72 -2.50
N ALA A 78 -12.00 -11.12 -1.60
CA ALA A 78 -13.39 -10.76 -1.84
C ALA A 78 -13.54 -9.46 -2.68
N GLU A 79 -12.65 -8.48 -2.49
CA GLU A 79 -12.83 -7.13 -3.05
C GLU A 79 -11.55 -6.56 -3.68
N TYR A 80 -10.63 -7.41 -4.16
CA TYR A 80 -9.37 -6.93 -4.73
C TYR A 80 -9.58 -6.19 -6.05
N ALA A 81 -9.14 -4.95 -6.11
CA ALA A 81 -9.25 -4.15 -7.32
C ALA A 81 -8.36 -4.68 -8.44
N SER A 82 -8.88 -4.71 -9.68
CA SER A 82 -8.14 -5.18 -10.86
C SER A 82 -7.06 -4.20 -11.32
N ASP A 83 -7.26 -2.92 -11.07
CA ASP A 83 -6.37 -1.83 -11.51
C ASP A 83 -5.73 -1.14 -10.30
N TYR A 84 -4.41 -1.15 -10.23
CA TYR A 84 -3.64 -0.45 -9.19
C TYR A 84 -4.07 -0.80 -7.75
N PRO A 85 -4.03 -2.07 -7.40
CA PRO A 85 -4.65 -2.59 -6.20
C PRO A 85 -3.98 -2.14 -4.89
N GLU A 86 -2.76 -1.60 -4.93
CA GLU A 86 -1.97 -1.33 -3.73
C GLU A 86 -2.65 -0.32 -2.79
N VAL A 87 -3.14 0.80 -3.33
CA VAL A 87 -3.78 1.85 -2.52
C VAL A 87 -5.18 1.42 -2.10
N ASP A 88 -5.94 0.80 -3.00
CA ASP A 88 -7.30 0.32 -2.72
C ASP A 88 -7.28 -0.77 -1.65
N ALA A 89 -6.30 -1.68 -1.68
CA ALA A 89 -6.08 -2.69 -0.65
C ALA A 89 -5.86 -2.06 0.73
N LEU A 90 -5.03 -1.03 0.82
CA LEU A 90 -4.78 -0.34 2.09
C LEU A 90 -6.04 0.32 2.64
N VAL A 91 -6.86 0.93 1.77
CA VAL A 91 -8.13 1.54 2.17
C VAL A 91 -9.12 0.50 2.65
N LEU A 92 -9.31 -0.59 1.88
CA LEU A 92 -10.18 -1.70 2.25
C LEU A 92 -9.80 -2.26 3.62
N LEU A 93 -8.54 -2.60 3.81
CA LEU A 93 -8.03 -3.19 5.05
C LEU A 93 -8.15 -2.21 6.23
N ALA A 94 -7.80 -0.93 6.04
CA ALA A 94 -7.93 0.08 7.08
C ALA A 94 -9.39 0.27 7.52
N ARG A 95 -10.33 0.32 6.56
CA ARG A 95 -11.77 0.45 6.85
C ARG A 95 -12.35 -0.80 7.52
N SER A 96 -11.76 -1.96 7.27
CA SER A 96 -12.12 -3.23 7.91
C SER A 96 -11.46 -3.42 9.29
N GLY A 97 -10.76 -2.39 9.79
CA GLY A 97 -10.11 -2.42 11.10
C GLY A 97 -8.89 -3.34 11.17
N CYS A 98 -8.25 -3.63 10.03
CA CYS A 98 -6.98 -4.34 10.00
C CYS A 98 -5.83 -3.45 10.47
N ARG A 99 -4.91 -4.03 11.26
CA ARG A 99 -3.68 -3.35 11.67
C ARG A 99 -2.65 -3.41 10.56
N ILE A 100 -2.31 -2.24 10.01
CA ILE A 100 -1.33 -2.09 8.95
C ILE A 100 -0.03 -1.56 9.57
N VAL A 101 1.08 -2.27 9.35
CA VAL A 101 2.41 -1.93 9.85
C VAL A 101 3.39 -1.83 8.68
N GLU A 102 4.36 -0.93 8.77
CA GLU A 102 5.43 -0.81 7.77
C GLU A 102 6.76 -1.34 8.34
N VAL A 103 7.50 -2.04 7.47
CA VAL A 103 8.88 -2.48 7.71
C VAL A 103 9.78 -1.83 6.68
N PRO A 104 10.93 -1.26 7.07
CA PRO A 104 11.87 -0.71 6.12
C PRO A 104 12.38 -1.77 5.14
N THR A 105 12.43 -1.41 3.86
CA THR A 105 12.99 -2.27 2.84
C THR A 105 13.91 -1.49 1.91
N VAL A 106 15.05 -2.09 1.62
CA VAL A 106 15.99 -1.54 0.66
C VAL A 106 15.54 -1.91 -0.75
N MET A 107 15.39 -0.90 -1.61
CA MET A 107 15.11 -1.11 -3.01
C MET A 107 16.39 -1.03 -3.82
N ARG A 108 16.69 -2.09 -4.58
CA ARG A 108 17.79 -2.08 -5.53
C ARG A 108 17.34 -1.55 -6.88
N GLU A 109 18.24 -0.85 -7.58
CA GLU A 109 18.00 -0.43 -8.94
C GLU A 109 17.71 -1.64 -9.85
N ARG A 110 16.89 -1.45 -10.86
CA ARG A 110 16.61 -2.50 -11.83
C ARG A 110 17.85 -2.78 -12.68
N ALA A 111 18.25 -4.02 -12.77
CA ALA A 111 19.32 -4.44 -13.66
C ALA A 111 18.93 -4.36 -15.14
N ALA A 112 17.61 -4.44 -15.46
CA ALA A 112 17.09 -4.33 -16.82
C ALA A 112 15.59 -3.94 -16.82
N GLY A 113 15.11 -3.41 -17.95
CA GLY A 113 13.70 -3.06 -18.18
C GLY A 113 13.37 -1.59 -17.91
N THR A 114 12.34 -1.10 -18.61
CA THR A 114 11.80 0.26 -18.48
C THR A 114 10.59 0.29 -17.55
N SER A 115 10.35 1.43 -16.90
CA SER A 115 9.15 1.63 -16.08
C SER A 115 7.90 1.67 -16.98
N SER A 116 6.90 0.85 -16.68
CA SER A 116 5.60 0.87 -17.35
C SER A 116 4.76 2.11 -17.03
N ILE A 117 5.12 2.87 -16.00
CA ILE A 117 4.40 4.05 -15.55
C ILE A 117 5.06 5.28 -16.16
N ASN A 118 4.38 5.92 -17.14
CA ASN A 118 4.70 7.23 -17.67
C ASN A 118 3.84 8.33 -17.00
N ALA A 119 4.17 9.60 -17.24
CA ALA A 119 3.49 10.73 -16.60
C ALA A 119 1.96 10.76 -16.82
N PRO A 120 1.42 10.53 -18.05
CA PRO A 120 -0.02 10.49 -18.27
C PRO A 120 -0.74 9.37 -17.48
N ARG A 121 -0.13 8.18 -17.45
CA ARG A 121 -0.68 7.04 -16.68
C ARG A 121 -0.64 7.30 -15.17
N ALA A 122 0.41 7.95 -14.68
CA ALA A 122 0.52 8.34 -13.28
C ALA A 122 -0.59 9.35 -12.89
N LEU A 123 -0.85 10.35 -13.74
CA LEU A 123 -1.92 11.33 -13.52
C LEU A 123 -3.30 10.66 -13.53
N TYR A 124 -3.57 9.81 -14.54
CA TYR A 124 -4.81 9.04 -14.60
C TYR A 124 -5.01 8.20 -13.32
N TYR A 125 -3.97 7.51 -12.87
CA TYR A 125 -4.00 6.74 -11.62
C TYR A 125 -4.33 7.60 -10.40
N MET A 126 -3.67 8.74 -10.25
CA MET A 126 -3.93 9.66 -9.15
C MET A 126 -5.40 10.13 -9.13
N LEU A 127 -5.93 10.52 -10.29
CA LEU A 127 -7.33 10.95 -10.42
C LEU A 127 -8.31 9.82 -10.12
N LYS A 128 -8.09 8.64 -10.71
CA LYS A 128 -8.96 7.47 -10.51
C LYS A 128 -9.04 7.07 -9.04
N VAL A 129 -7.91 6.92 -8.37
CA VAL A 129 -7.87 6.56 -6.96
C VAL A 129 -8.49 7.66 -6.09
N THR A 130 -8.24 8.93 -6.39
CA THR A 130 -8.84 10.05 -5.64
C THR A 130 -10.37 10.02 -5.73
N VAL A 131 -10.93 9.81 -6.93
CA VAL A 131 -12.37 9.70 -7.13
C VAL A 131 -12.93 8.46 -6.42
N ALA A 132 -12.28 7.31 -6.56
CA ALA A 132 -12.71 6.07 -5.91
C ALA A 132 -12.74 6.22 -4.38
N LEU A 133 -11.72 6.84 -3.79
CA LEU A 133 -11.67 7.14 -2.35
C LEU A 133 -12.74 8.16 -1.92
N GLY A 134 -12.98 9.20 -2.72
CA GLY A 134 -14.06 10.17 -2.48
C GLY A 134 -15.42 9.49 -2.43
N ILE A 135 -15.75 8.70 -3.45
CA ILE A 135 -17.00 7.93 -3.51
C ILE A 135 -17.06 6.89 -2.37
N GLY A 136 -15.96 6.18 -2.14
CA GLY A 136 -15.87 5.19 -1.07
C GLY A 136 -16.05 5.78 0.33
N SER A 137 -15.62 7.03 0.57
CA SER A 137 -15.80 7.71 1.86
C SER A 137 -17.27 8.06 2.15
N LEU A 138 -18.09 8.19 1.13
CA LEU A 138 -19.54 8.46 1.24
C LEU A 138 -20.34 7.17 1.49
N ARG A 139 -19.77 5.98 1.29
CA ARG A 139 -20.44 4.71 1.60
C ARG A 139 -20.42 4.45 3.11
N PRO A 140 -21.56 4.06 3.73
CA PRO A 140 -21.56 3.64 5.12
C PRO A 140 -20.54 2.53 5.34
N ARG A 141 -19.83 2.58 6.48
CA ARG A 141 -18.94 1.48 6.88
C ARG A 141 -19.81 0.22 6.97
N ALA A 142 -19.56 -0.75 6.11
CA ALA A 142 -20.08 -2.08 6.32
C ALA A 142 -19.42 -2.58 7.62
N LEU A 143 -20.15 -2.54 8.73
CA LEU A 143 -19.75 -3.17 9.97
C LEU A 143 -19.71 -4.66 9.69
N GLY A 144 -18.56 -5.15 9.23
CA GLY A 144 -18.29 -6.58 9.06
C GLY A 144 -18.37 -7.25 10.42
N ARG A 145 -19.49 -7.90 10.68
CA ARG A 145 -19.57 -8.98 11.65
C ARG A 145 -18.85 -10.19 11.03
N PHE A 146 -17.67 -10.48 11.53
CA PHE A 146 -17.04 -11.80 11.42
C PHE A 146 -16.53 -12.19 12.81
#